data_83d4aeb38fc12ff29d6c0a5735d2a498
#
_entry.id   83d4aeb38fc12ff29d6c0a5735d2a498
#
_cell.length_a   1.000
_cell.length_b   1.000
_cell.length_c   1.000
_cell.angle_alpha   90.00
_cell.angle_beta   90.00
_cell.angle_gamma   90.00
#
_symmetry.space_group_name_H-M   'P 1'
#
loop_
_entity.id
_entity.type
_entity.pdbx_description
1 polymer ?
#
loop_
_entity_poly.entity_id
_entity_poly.type
_entity_poly.pdbx_seq_one_letter_code
_entity_poly.pdbx_strand_id
1 'polypeptide(L)'
;KAVIDQVSNPLGFRWFKFDADKGFFLIGKPLKLMGASRHQDYENLGNATPDALQIKDIELLKAMGGNYLRLAHYPQDPLILETCDRLGILASVEIPVVNTITESDAFTNNCLNMQTEMIKQNFNHPSIIIWAYMNEILLRLKFSNDKPRQQIYFDHVRELAQKLDSLTRKLDPSRYTLLVNHGSWDLYNKVGLTKIPMIVGWNLYSGWYSGIPADFGKFLDRHHKELPNTPFMVTEYGADADPRIRSFSPIRFDKSIEYAIQFHQVYLNAMLSRPFVAGGMAWNLAD
;
A
#
# COMPACT_ATOMS: atom_id res chain seq x y z
N LYS A 1 46.42 -1.80 17.25
CA LYS A 1 45.86 -0.70 16.45
C LYS A 1 44.64 -0.16 17.21
N ALA A 2 44.52 1.15 17.40
CA ALA A 2 43.33 1.74 18.02
C ALA A 2 42.21 1.77 16.95
N VAL A 3 40.97 1.50 17.38
CA VAL A 3 39.76 1.71 16.55
C VAL A 3 39.56 3.22 16.47
N ILE A 4 39.50 3.77 15.27
CA ILE A 4 39.36 5.21 15.01
C ILE A 4 37.94 5.60 14.55
N ASP A 5 37.14 4.61 14.14
CA ASP A 5 35.73 4.77 13.77
C ASP A 5 35.01 3.41 13.85
N GLN A 6 33.70 3.44 14.11
CA GLN A 6 32.87 2.24 14.19
C GLN A 6 31.43 2.58 13.73
N VAL A 7 30.91 1.76 12.83
CA VAL A 7 29.49 1.81 12.40
C VAL A 7 28.83 0.48 12.75
N SER A 8 27.61 0.56 13.31
CA SER A 8 26.79 -0.60 13.62
C SER A 8 25.44 -0.49 12.90
N ASN A 9 25.09 -1.52 12.14
CA ASN A 9 23.81 -1.58 11.46
C ASN A 9 23.04 -2.82 11.90
N PRO A 10 21.70 -2.73 12.12
CA PRO A 10 20.87 -3.90 12.35
C PRO A 10 20.83 -4.79 11.10
N LEU A 11 20.74 -6.10 11.31
CA LEU A 11 20.67 -7.09 10.24
C LEU A 11 19.59 -8.11 10.57
N GLY A 12 18.75 -8.43 9.59
CA GLY A 12 17.75 -9.49 9.70
C GLY A 12 17.75 -10.42 8.50
N PHE A 13 17.66 -11.72 8.76
CA PHE A 13 17.57 -12.74 7.72
C PHE A 13 16.12 -13.18 7.53
N ARG A 14 15.60 -13.12 6.31
CA ARG A 14 14.31 -13.65 5.93
C ARG A 14 14.32 -13.98 4.44
N TRP A 15 13.40 -14.87 4.04
CA TRP A 15 13.01 -15.06 2.66
C TRP A 15 11.48 -15.08 2.59
N PHE A 16 10.94 -14.63 1.50
CA PHE A 16 9.51 -14.52 1.30
C PHE A 16 9.15 -14.66 -0.18
N LYS A 17 7.91 -15.02 -0.42
CA LYS A 17 7.38 -15.20 -1.77
C LYS A 17 5.93 -14.74 -1.82
N PHE A 18 5.57 -14.05 -2.88
CA PHE A 18 4.19 -13.84 -3.30
C PHE A 18 3.82 -14.88 -4.38
N ASP A 19 2.64 -15.46 -4.25
CA ASP A 19 2.10 -16.48 -5.13
C ASP A 19 0.69 -16.07 -5.52
N ALA A 20 0.40 -16.09 -6.82
CA ALA A 20 -0.88 -15.60 -7.34
C ALA A 20 -2.08 -16.44 -6.91
N ASP A 21 -1.88 -17.73 -6.59
CA ASP A 21 -2.94 -18.65 -6.16
C ASP A 21 -3.01 -18.83 -4.64
N LYS A 22 -1.86 -18.67 -3.95
CA LYS A 22 -1.71 -19.05 -2.54
C LYS A 22 -1.38 -17.88 -1.62
N GLY A 23 -1.26 -16.65 -2.16
CA GLY A 23 -0.98 -15.45 -1.41
C GLY A 23 0.49 -15.32 -0.99
N PHE A 24 0.76 -14.95 0.24
CA PHE A 24 2.09 -14.64 0.73
C PHE A 24 2.67 -15.73 1.63
N PHE A 25 3.99 -15.95 1.53
CA PHE A 25 4.74 -16.89 2.36
C PHE A 25 5.95 -16.19 2.98
N LEU A 26 6.12 -16.38 4.28
CA LEU A 26 7.30 -15.96 5.03
C LEU A 26 8.04 -17.20 5.55
N ILE A 27 9.32 -17.34 5.21
CA ILE A 27 10.17 -18.47 5.63
C ILE A 27 9.48 -19.81 5.32
N GLY A 28 8.90 -19.89 4.11
CA GLY A 28 8.20 -21.08 3.61
C GLY A 28 6.82 -21.36 4.22
N LYS A 29 6.36 -20.56 5.19
CA LYS A 29 5.04 -20.72 5.83
C LYS A 29 4.04 -19.71 5.24
N PRO A 30 2.80 -20.12 4.97
CA PRO A 30 1.77 -19.17 4.54
C PRO A 30 1.47 -18.15 5.64
N LEU A 31 1.36 -16.90 5.26
CA LEU A 31 1.03 -15.79 6.14
C LEU A 31 0.09 -14.83 5.40
N LYS A 32 -1.01 -14.43 6.04
CA LYS A 32 -1.85 -13.36 5.52
C LYS A 32 -1.30 -12.03 6.05
N LEU A 33 -0.95 -11.10 5.15
CA LEU A 33 -0.47 -9.76 5.52
C LEU A 33 -1.66 -8.90 5.93
N MET A 34 -1.86 -8.70 7.22
CA MET A 34 -2.97 -7.93 7.75
C MET A 34 -2.45 -6.76 8.58
N GLY A 35 -2.98 -5.57 8.31
CA GLY A 35 -2.52 -4.38 8.99
C GLY A 35 -3.23 -3.12 8.57
N ALA A 36 -2.52 -2.01 8.56
CA ALA A 36 -3.06 -0.71 8.21
C ALA A 36 -2.07 0.13 7.39
N SER A 37 -2.60 1.13 6.71
CA SER A 37 -1.83 2.24 6.18
C SER A 37 -1.59 3.28 7.28
N ARG A 38 -0.47 3.99 7.23
CA ARG A 38 -0.14 5.05 8.18
C ARG A 38 0.31 6.30 7.45
N HIS A 39 -0.29 7.43 7.83
CA HIS A 39 0.27 8.75 7.61
C HIS A 39 1.13 9.18 8.80
N GLN A 40 2.21 9.93 8.54
CA GLN A 40 2.95 10.62 9.61
C GLN A 40 2.29 11.98 9.83
N ASP A 41 1.19 11.95 10.55
CA ASP A 41 0.41 13.14 10.87
C ASP A 41 -0.25 12.97 12.24
N TYR A 42 -0.28 14.04 13.02
CA TYR A 42 -0.84 14.03 14.37
C TYR A 42 -1.55 15.35 14.66
N GLU A 43 -2.68 15.27 15.35
CA GLU A 43 -3.44 16.47 15.73
C GLU A 43 -2.55 17.48 16.45
N ASN A 44 -2.59 18.73 16.00
CA ASN A 44 -1.80 19.87 16.48
C ASN A 44 -0.28 19.77 16.31
N LEU A 45 0.26 18.68 15.74
CA LEU A 45 1.69 18.49 15.51
C LEU A 45 2.01 18.38 14.02
N GLY A 46 1.02 18.02 13.20
CA GLY A 46 1.25 17.68 11.78
C GLY A 46 2.33 16.61 11.66
N ASN A 47 3.26 16.83 10.75
CA ASN A 47 4.33 15.89 10.46
C ASN A 47 5.47 15.86 11.50
N ALA A 48 5.51 16.86 12.42
CA ALA A 48 6.53 16.96 13.48
C ALA A 48 6.17 16.05 14.69
N THR A 49 5.90 14.78 14.41
CA THR A 49 5.48 13.80 15.40
C THR A 49 6.67 13.36 16.26
N PRO A 50 6.62 13.49 17.61
CA PRO A 50 7.67 13.00 18.51
C PRO A 50 7.87 11.49 18.44
N ASP A 51 9.10 11.02 18.66
CA ASP A 51 9.51 9.62 18.63
C ASP A 51 8.58 8.68 19.42
N ALA A 52 8.19 9.10 20.63
CA ALA A 52 7.32 8.31 21.48
C ALA A 52 5.95 8.01 20.86
N LEU A 53 5.39 8.95 20.09
CA LEU A 53 4.13 8.76 19.38
C LEU A 53 4.33 7.88 18.15
N GLN A 54 5.43 8.04 17.44
CA GLN A 54 5.77 7.21 16.30
C GLN A 54 5.91 5.73 16.69
N ILE A 55 6.64 5.45 17.79
CA ILE A 55 6.76 4.09 18.35
C ILE A 55 5.39 3.57 18.79
N LYS A 56 4.59 4.41 19.43
CA LYS A 56 3.26 4.08 19.92
C LYS A 56 2.35 3.55 18.82
N ASP A 57 2.36 4.17 17.64
CA ASP A 57 1.54 3.74 16.51
C ASP A 57 1.86 2.30 16.11
N ILE A 58 3.15 1.95 16.04
CA ILE A 58 3.57 0.61 15.63
C ILE A 58 3.27 -0.43 16.72
N GLU A 59 3.41 -0.04 17.99
CA GLU A 59 3.02 -0.87 19.14
C GLU A 59 1.50 -1.13 19.15
N LEU A 60 0.68 -0.14 18.84
CA LEU A 60 -0.77 -0.29 18.70
C LEU A 60 -1.11 -1.25 17.56
N LEU A 61 -0.50 -1.08 16.39
CA LEU A 61 -0.68 -1.99 15.26
C LEU A 61 -0.35 -3.44 15.67
N LYS A 62 0.77 -3.63 16.38
CA LYS A 62 1.17 -4.95 16.90
C LYS A 62 0.16 -5.51 17.91
N ALA A 63 -0.31 -4.69 18.83
CA ALA A 63 -1.29 -5.07 19.85
C ALA A 63 -2.64 -5.46 19.26
N MET A 64 -3.05 -4.83 18.14
CA MET A 64 -4.23 -5.19 17.36
C MET A 64 -4.08 -6.54 16.60
N GLY A 65 -2.91 -7.15 16.62
CA GLY A 65 -2.61 -8.37 15.85
C GLY A 65 -2.12 -8.12 14.42
N GLY A 66 -1.86 -6.86 14.07
CA GLY A 66 -1.28 -6.49 12.78
C GLY A 66 0.14 -7.03 12.60
N ASN A 67 0.45 -7.45 11.38
CA ASN A 67 1.77 -7.97 10.99
C ASN A 67 2.37 -7.24 9.78
N TYR A 68 1.64 -6.25 9.26
CA TYR A 68 2.05 -5.49 8.09
C TYR A 68 1.67 -4.00 8.22
N LEU A 69 2.59 -3.12 7.80
CA LEU A 69 2.40 -1.67 7.74
C LEU A 69 2.63 -1.16 6.32
N ARG A 70 1.70 -0.38 5.79
CA ARG A 70 1.92 0.41 4.59
C ARG A 70 2.25 1.85 4.97
N LEU A 71 3.48 2.30 4.69
CA LEU A 71 3.90 3.67 4.87
C LEU A 71 3.40 4.50 3.67
N ALA A 72 2.23 5.11 3.84
CA ALA A 72 1.53 5.85 2.80
C ALA A 72 1.58 7.37 3.07
N HIS A 73 1.73 8.20 2.07
CA HIS A 73 2.09 7.91 0.65
C HIS A 73 3.51 8.42 0.37
N TYR A 74 4.41 8.31 1.35
CA TYR A 74 5.77 8.86 1.35
C TYR A 74 6.64 8.14 2.38
N PRO A 75 7.97 8.14 2.22
CA PRO A 75 8.88 7.69 3.27
C PRO A 75 8.65 8.49 4.55
N GLN A 76 8.57 7.79 5.67
CA GLN A 76 8.33 8.39 6.99
C GLN A 76 9.61 8.37 7.82
N ASP A 77 9.54 8.84 9.06
CA ASP A 77 10.68 8.86 9.97
C ASP A 77 11.35 7.48 10.05
N PRO A 78 12.70 7.39 10.01
CA PRO A 78 13.43 6.13 10.10
C PRO A 78 13.05 5.26 11.30
N LEU A 79 12.67 5.87 12.41
CA LEU A 79 12.26 5.19 13.64
C LEU A 79 11.07 4.26 13.44
N ILE A 80 10.18 4.55 12.47
CA ILE A 80 9.06 3.68 12.12
C ILE A 80 9.57 2.33 11.63
N LEU A 81 10.51 2.33 10.70
CA LEU A 81 11.08 1.10 10.16
C LEU A 81 11.95 0.36 11.19
N GLU A 82 12.72 1.07 12.00
CA GLU A 82 13.48 0.50 13.11
C GLU A 82 12.53 -0.21 14.11
N THR A 83 11.39 0.41 14.39
CA THR A 83 10.37 -0.19 15.27
C THR A 83 9.69 -1.40 14.61
N CYS A 84 9.41 -1.34 13.30
CA CYS A 84 8.91 -2.48 12.54
C CYS A 84 9.91 -3.66 12.56
N ASP A 85 11.20 -3.40 12.37
CA ASP A 85 12.26 -4.40 12.44
C ASP A 85 12.30 -5.09 13.82
N ARG A 86 12.24 -4.28 14.88
CA ARG A 86 12.27 -4.77 16.27
C ARG A 86 11.03 -5.58 16.65
N LEU A 87 9.85 -5.16 16.19
CA LEU A 87 8.58 -5.81 16.54
C LEU A 87 8.18 -6.94 15.57
N GLY A 88 8.94 -7.15 14.48
CA GLY A 88 8.64 -8.14 13.46
C GLY A 88 7.37 -7.82 12.66
N ILE A 89 7.19 -6.55 12.28
CA ILE A 89 6.14 -6.08 11.39
C ILE A 89 6.74 -5.91 10.00
N LEU A 90 6.17 -6.55 8.99
CA LEU A 90 6.59 -6.36 7.60
C LEU A 90 6.06 -5.02 7.06
N ALA A 91 6.73 -4.47 6.05
CA ALA A 91 6.38 -3.13 5.56
C ALA A 91 6.50 -2.98 4.04
N SER A 92 5.72 -2.03 3.51
CA SER A 92 5.97 -1.38 2.23
C SER A 92 6.21 0.11 2.41
N VAL A 93 7.09 0.66 1.58
CA VAL A 93 7.40 2.10 1.53
C VAL A 93 7.17 2.59 0.11
N GLU A 94 6.65 3.81 -0.05
CA GLU A 94 6.31 4.38 -1.34
C GLU A 94 6.79 5.83 -1.47
N ILE A 95 7.00 6.27 -2.73
CA ILE A 95 7.25 7.68 -3.03
C ILE A 95 5.93 8.43 -3.29
N PRO A 96 5.84 9.75 -3.05
CA PRO A 96 4.60 10.52 -3.12
C PRO A 96 4.13 10.84 -4.55
N VAL A 97 3.97 9.84 -5.40
CA VAL A 97 3.40 9.98 -6.74
C VAL A 97 1.93 9.56 -6.68
N VAL A 98 1.05 10.52 -6.40
CA VAL A 98 -0.34 10.28 -5.99
C VAL A 98 -1.32 10.99 -6.93
N ASN A 99 -2.42 10.32 -7.30
CA ASN A 99 -3.60 10.81 -8.03
C ASN A 99 -3.36 11.21 -9.49
N THR A 100 -2.22 11.80 -9.84
CA THR A 100 -1.93 12.33 -11.18
C THR A 100 -0.43 12.56 -11.36
N ILE A 101 0.03 12.67 -12.62
CA ILE A 101 1.41 13.07 -12.92
C ILE A 101 1.48 14.47 -13.52
N THR A 102 2.66 15.08 -13.44
CA THR A 102 3.04 16.23 -14.28
C THR A 102 3.86 15.71 -15.45
N GLU A 103 3.45 16.09 -16.67
CA GLU A 103 4.10 15.65 -17.93
C GLU A 103 5.33 16.52 -18.21
N SER A 104 6.42 16.29 -17.49
CA SER A 104 7.71 16.96 -17.72
C SER A 104 8.88 16.06 -17.35
N ASP A 105 10.02 16.28 -18.01
CA ASP A 105 11.27 15.58 -17.68
C ASP A 105 11.70 15.86 -16.25
N ALA A 106 11.53 17.09 -15.77
CA ALA A 106 11.87 17.47 -14.40
C ALA A 106 11.07 16.64 -13.38
N PHE A 107 9.77 16.42 -13.59
CA PHE A 107 8.93 15.57 -12.73
C PHE A 107 9.39 14.11 -12.78
N THR A 108 9.61 13.59 -13.99
CA THR A 108 10.08 12.22 -14.20
C THR A 108 11.42 11.99 -13.48
N ASN A 109 12.39 12.89 -13.68
CA ASN A 109 13.71 12.80 -13.04
C ASN A 109 13.61 12.88 -11.51
N ASN A 110 12.76 13.75 -10.99
CA ASN A 110 12.53 13.84 -9.55
C ASN A 110 11.92 12.53 -8.99
N CYS A 111 10.94 11.93 -9.65
CA CYS A 111 10.39 10.63 -9.24
C CYS A 111 11.46 9.53 -9.20
N LEU A 112 12.31 9.44 -10.22
CA LEU A 112 13.40 8.47 -10.29
C LEU A 112 14.44 8.71 -9.18
N ASN A 113 14.73 9.98 -8.87
CA ASN A 113 15.63 10.33 -7.78
C ASN A 113 15.05 9.96 -6.43
N MET A 114 13.79 10.34 -6.13
CA MET A 114 13.11 9.97 -4.88
C MET A 114 13.07 8.45 -4.67
N GLN A 115 12.77 7.68 -5.74
CA GLN A 115 12.76 6.22 -5.66
C GLN A 115 14.16 5.66 -5.34
N THR A 116 15.20 6.25 -5.94
CA THR A 116 16.59 5.85 -5.68
C THR A 116 17.01 6.15 -4.24
N GLU A 117 16.70 7.34 -3.75
CA GLU A 117 17.01 7.77 -2.39
C GLU A 117 16.28 6.91 -1.36
N MET A 118 14.97 6.71 -1.53
CA MET A 118 14.15 5.88 -0.66
C MET A 118 14.72 4.46 -0.53
N ILE A 119 15.07 3.82 -1.65
CA ILE A 119 15.62 2.46 -1.64
C ILE A 119 16.98 2.43 -0.95
N LYS A 120 17.90 3.35 -1.30
CA LYS A 120 19.25 3.38 -0.75
C LYS A 120 19.28 3.67 0.75
N GLN A 121 18.45 4.61 1.21
CA GLN A 121 18.37 4.98 2.63
C GLN A 121 17.81 3.87 3.49
N ASN A 122 16.84 3.10 2.96
CA ASN A 122 16.10 2.10 3.73
C ASN A 122 16.47 0.65 3.37
N PHE A 123 17.53 0.44 2.59
CA PHE A 123 17.89 -0.88 2.07
C PHE A 123 18.12 -1.94 3.16
N ASN A 124 18.70 -1.53 4.29
CA ASN A 124 19.07 -2.44 5.37
C ASN A 124 17.91 -2.88 6.29
N HIS A 125 16.70 -2.30 6.14
CA HIS A 125 15.56 -2.68 6.96
C HIS A 125 14.99 -4.06 6.54
N PRO A 126 15.08 -5.10 7.39
CA PRO A 126 14.53 -6.41 7.07
C PRO A 126 12.99 -6.44 7.05
N SER A 127 12.31 -5.49 7.70
CA SER A 127 10.86 -5.32 7.65
C SER A 127 10.35 -5.02 6.25
N ILE A 128 11.09 -4.28 5.44
CA ILE A 128 10.65 -3.92 4.10
C ILE A 128 10.69 -5.16 3.20
N ILE A 129 9.56 -5.46 2.58
CA ILE A 129 9.40 -6.54 1.60
C ILE A 129 8.89 -6.04 0.24
N ILE A 130 8.42 -4.80 0.18
CA ILE A 130 7.82 -4.17 -1.00
C ILE A 130 8.30 -2.72 -1.12
N TRP A 131 8.68 -2.33 -2.34
CA TRP A 131 8.86 -0.94 -2.77
C TRP A 131 7.70 -0.54 -3.68
N ALA A 132 6.95 0.48 -3.29
CA ALA A 132 5.88 1.03 -4.10
C ALA A 132 6.29 2.37 -4.74
N TYR A 133 5.60 2.78 -5.81
CA TYR A 133 6.02 3.97 -6.56
C TYR A 133 4.88 4.82 -7.09
N MET A 134 3.62 4.38 -7.01
CA MET A 134 2.45 5.16 -7.43
C MET A 134 1.23 4.77 -6.62
N ASN A 135 0.43 5.75 -6.22
CA ASN A 135 -0.87 5.54 -5.61
C ASN A 135 -1.98 6.23 -6.42
N GLU A 136 -2.99 5.44 -6.84
CA GLU A 136 -4.22 5.93 -7.47
C GLU A 136 -4.00 6.91 -8.63
N ILE A 137 -2.98 6.71 -9.43
CA ILE A 137 -2.45 7.68 -10.40
C ILE A 137 -3.45 8.12 -11.48
N LEU A 138 -4.57 7.44 -11.61
CA LEU A 138 -5.67 7.76 -12.53
C LEU A 138 -6.94 8.22 -11.78
N LEU A 139 -6.88 8.51 -10.48
CA LEU A 139 -8.04 8.96 -9.70
C LEU A 139 -8.56 10.32 -10.22
N ARG A 140 -7.65 11.24 -10.50
CA ARG A 140 -7.99 12.55 -11.08
C ARG A 140 -7.69 12.56 -12.57
N LEU A 141 -8.64 12.03 -13.37
CA LEU A 141 -8.50 11.93 -14.81
C LEU A 141 -8.34 13.30 -15.47
N LYS A 142 -7.19 13.50 -16.13
CA LYS A 142 -6.94 14.66 -16.99
C LYS A 142 -7.52 14.41 -18.38
N PHE A 143 -7.88 15.49 -19.05
CA PHE A 143 -8.31 15.52 -20.47
C PHE A 143 -9.54 14.64 -20.76
N SER A 144 -10.49 14.55 -19.83
CA SER A 144 -11.68 13.69 -19.98
C SER A 144 -12.52 14.01 -21.20
N ASN A 145 -12.52 15.26 -21.66
CA ASN A 145 -13.24 15.76 -22.83
C ASN A 145 -12.41 15.76 -24.14
N ASP A 146 -11.13 15.36 -24.08
CA ASP A 146 -10.22 15.26 -25.24
C ASP A 146 -9.59 13.88 -25.26
N LYS A 147 -10.23 12.93 -25.93
CA LYS A 147 -9.82 11.53 -25.93
C LYS A 147 -8.44 11.28 -26.55
N PRO A 148 -8.05 11.91 -27.69
CA PRO A 148 -6.69 11.81 -28.21
C PRO A 148 -5.64 12.29 -27.20
N ARG A 149 -5.85 13.46 -26.59
CA ARG A 149 -4.94 14.02 -25.58
C ARG A 149 -4.89 13.17 -24.30
N GLN A 150 -6.03 12.63 -23.89
CA GLN A 150 -6.11 11.70 -22.75
C GLN A 150 -5.30 10.44 -22.99
N GLN A 151 -5.30 9.90 -24.22
CA GLN A 151 -4.49 8.72 -24.55
C GLN A 151 -2.99 9.01 -24.43
N ILE A 152 -2.54 10.18 -24.90
CA ILE A 152 -1.13 10.62 -24.72
C ILE A 152 -0.78 10.69 -23.23
N TYR A 153 -1.66 11.23 -22.40
CA TYR A 153 -1.46 11.28 -20.96
C TYR A 153 -1.34 9.86 -20.35
N PHE A 154 -2.18 8.92 -20.77
CA PHE A 154 -2.11 7.53 -20.31
C PHE A 154 -0.80 6.86 -20.72
N ASP A 155 -0.29 7.18 -21.91
CA ASP A 155 1.00 6.65 -22.36
C ASP A 155 2.15 7.19 -21.52
N HIS A 156 2.15 8.48 -21.15
CA HIS A 156 3.13 9.06 -20.23
C HIS A 156 3.05 8.47 -18.81
N VAL A 157 1.84 8.23 -18.29
CA VAL A 157 1.65 7.55 -16.99
C VAL A 157 2.25 6.15 -17.03
N ARG A 158 1.96 5.39 -18.10
CA ARG A 158 2.48 4.03 -18.28
C ARG A 158 4.00 4.03 -18.41
N GLU A 159 4.57 4.96 -19.18
CA GLU A 159 6.02 5.07 -19.35
C GLU A 159 6.72 5.39 -18.04
N LEU A 160 6.20 6.33 -17.23
CA LEU A 160 6.76 6.64 -15.92
C LEU A 160 6.69 5.44 -14.98
N ALA A 161 5.56 4.71 -14.97
CA ALA A 161 5.42 3.49 -14.17
C ALA A 161 6.46 2.42 -14.57
N GLN A 162 6.68 2.22 -15.87
CA GLN A 162 7.70 1.29 -16.38
C GLN A 162 9.12 1.70 -15.98
N LYS A 163 9.45 3.01 -16.05
CA LYS A 163 10.75 3.54 -15.63
C LYS A 163 11.00 3.30 -14.13
N LEU A 164 9.99 3.58 -13.29
CA LEU A 164 10.08 3.39 -11.84
C LEU A 164 10.16 1.91 -11.46
N ASP A 165 9.36 1.05 -12.07
CA ASP A 165 9.42 -0.40 -11.83
C ASP A 165 10.79 -1.00 -12.22
N SER A 166 11.28 -0.65 -13.42
CA SER A 166 12.58 -1.12 -13.92
C SER A 166 13.73 -0.63 -13.05
N LEU A 167 13.70 0.64 -12.62
CA LEU A 167 14.69 1.21 -11.70
C LEU A 167 14.69 0.49 -10.36
N THR A 168 13.50 0.26 -9.79
CA THR A 168 13.33 -0.42 -8.51
C THR A 168 13.91 -1.83 -8.54
N ARG A 169 13.55 -2.63 -9.55
CA ARG A 169 14.09 -3.99 -9.73
C ARG A 169 15.60 -4.02 -9.95
N LYS A 170 16.15 -2.99 -10.60
CA LYS A 170 17.61 -2.85 -10.80
C LYS A 170 18.32 -2.53 -9.49
N LEU A 171 17.75 -1.66 -8.66
CA LEU A 171 18.35 -1.22 -7.39
C LEU A 171 18.22 -2.30 -6.30
N ASP A 172 17.09 -2.99 -6.28
CA ASP A 172 16.84 -4.06 -5.32
C ASP A 172 16.08 -5.23 -5.96
N PRO A 173 16.78 -6.23 -6.49
CA PRO A 173 16.16 -7.42 -7.08
C PRO A 173 15.60 -8.40 -6.03
N SER A 174 15.82 -8.16 -4.74
CA SER A 174 15.42 -9.05 -3.64
C SER A 174 14.03 -8.77 -3.10
N ARG A 175 13.46 -7.59 -3.39
CA ARG A 175 12.13 -7.16 -2.93
C ARG A 175 11.18 -6.98 -4.10
N TYR A 176 9.88 -7.02 -3.79
CA TYR A 176 8.83 -6.90 -4.80
C TYR A 176 8.49 -5.44 -5.09
N THR A 177 8.03 -5.18 -6.31
CA THR A 177 7.49 -3.88 -6.72
C THR A 177 5.97 -3.88 -6.60
N LEU A 178 5.40 -2.72 -6.23
CA LEU A 178 3.96 -2.53 -6.04
C LEU A 178 3.50 -1.24 -6.73
N LEU A 179 2.41 -1.32 -7.48
CA LEU A 179 1.65 -0.17 -7.95
C LEU A 179 0.24 -0.26 -7.40
N VAL A 180 -0.22 0.82 -6.76
CA VAL A 180 -1.52 0.88 -6.09
C VAL A 180 -2.55 1.57 -6.97
N ASN A 181 -3.66 0.89 -7.22
CA ASN A 181 -4.77 1.33 -8.07
C ASN A 181 -6.04 1.55 -7.24
N HIS A 182 -6.84 2.57 -7.54
CA HIS A 182 -8.21 2.60 -7.04
C HIS A 182 -9.08 1.58 -7.81
N GLY A 183 -10.28 1.29 -7.30
CA GLY A 183 -11.15 0.20 -7.77
C GLY A 183 -11.68 0.27 -9.22
N SER A 184 -11.10 1.12 -10.08
CA SER A 184 -11.51 1.26 -11.49
C SER A 184 -10.83 0.21 -12.37
N TRP A 185 -11.27 -1.04 -12.25
CA TRP A 185 -10.70 -2.20 -12.93
C TRP A 185 -10.40 -1.99 -14.41
N ASP A 186 -11.41 -1.58 -15.18
CA ASP A 186 -11.31 -1.50 -16.64
C ASP A 186 -10.34 -0.40 -17.09
N LEU A 187 -10.26 0.71 -16.35
CA LEU A 187 -9.35 1.81 -16.63
C LEU A 187 -7.88 1.40 -16.47
N TYR A 188 -7.52 0.82 -15.35
CA TYR A 188 -6.13 0.41 -15.09
C TYR A 188 -5.66 -0.71 -16.00
N ASN A 189 -6.54 -1.67 -16.33
CA ASN A 189 -6.23 -2.70 -17.33
C ASN A 189 -6.11 -2.12 -18.74
N LYS A 190 -6.97 -1.19 -19.14
CA LYS A 190 -6.88 -0.49 -20.44
C LYS A 190 -5.55 0.25 -20.59
N VAL A 191 -5.10 0.96 -19.56
CA VAL A 191 -3.81 1.68 -19.58
C VAL A 191 -2.64 0.72 -19.45
N GLY A 192 -2.86 -0.50 -18.96
CA GLY A 192 -1.84 -1.55 -18.82
C GLY A 192 -1.04 -1.47 -17.53
N LEU A 193 -1.49 -0.69 -16.53
CA LEU A 193 -0.78 -0.51 -15.27
C LEU A 193 -0.78 -1.77 -14.39
N THR A 194 -1.76 -2.65 -14.53
CA THR A 194 -1.84 -3.91 -13.81
C THR A 194 -0.79 -4.95 -14.25
N LYS A 195 -0.10 -4.71 -15.36
CA LYS A 195 0.90 -5.64 -15.94
C LYS A 195 2.35 -5.21 -15.70
N ILE A 196 2.57 -4.08 -15.03
CA ILE A 196 3.93 -3.53 -14.82
C ILE A 196 4.53 -4.03 -13.51
N PRO A 197 3.88 -3.86 -12.33
CA PRO A 197 4.47 -4.24 -11.06
C PRO A 197 4.50 -5.76 -10.87
N MET A 198 5.32 -6.21 -9.94
CA MET A 198 5.32 -7.62 -9.52
C MET A 198 4.08 -7.96 -8.68
N ILE A 199 3.52 -6.98 -7.97
CA ILE A 199 2.30 -7.11 -7.17
C ILE A 199 1.38 -5.94 -7.52
N VAL A 200 0.10 -6.23 -7.73
CA VAL A 200 -0.92 -5.20 -7.90
C VAL A 200 -1.56 -4.86 -6.55
N GLY A 201 -1.55 -3.57 -6.20
CA GLY A 201 -2.31 -3.04 -5.07
C GLY A 201 -3.69 -2.54 -5.52
N TRP A 202 -4.71 -2.77 -4.70
CA TRP A 202 -6.05 -2.25 -4.91
C TRP A 202 -6.58 -1.53 -3.69
N ASN A 203 -6.98 -0.26 -3.86
CA ASN A 203 -7.74 0.51 -2.87
C ASN A 203 -9.24 0.30 -3.17
N LEU A 204 -9.94 -0.37 -2.26
CA LEU A 204 -11.28 -0.86 -2.50
C LEU A 204 -12.24 -0.41 -1.38
N TYR A 205 -13.29 0.30 -1.77
CA TYR A 205 -14.23 0.90 -0.84
C TYR A 205 -15.70 0.59 -1.21
N SER A 206 -15.97 -0.63 -1.70
CA SER A 206 -17.33 -1.09 -1.99
C SER A 206 -18.18 -1.08 -0.71
N GLY A 207 -19.31 -0.38 -0.77
CA GLY A 207 -20.16 -0.16 0.42
C GLY A 207 -19.80 1.11 1.20
N TRP A 208 -18.71 1.81 0.82
CA TRP A 208 -18.43 3.15 1.36
C TRP A 208 -18.61 4.21 0.28
N TYR A 209 -17.73 4.33 -0.71
CA TYR A 209 -17.91 5.31 -1.79
C TYR A 209 -18.94 4.87 -2.85
N SER A 210 -19.07 3.58 -3.12
CA SER A 210 -20.02 3.03 -4.10
C SER A 210 -20.44 1.60 -3.76
N GLY A 211 -21.50 1.10 -4.39
CA GLY A 211 -21.93 -0.29 -4.25
C GLY A 211 -22.32 -0.72 -2.84
N ILE A 212 -22.19 -1.99 -2.56
CA ILE A 212 -22.42 -2.60 -1.24
C ILE A 212 -21.17 -3.38 -0.78
N PRO A 213 -20.96 -3.62 0.53
CA PRO A 213 -19.77 -4.34 1.02
C PRO A 213 -19.57 -5.72 0.39
N ALA A 214 -20.64 -6.43 0.03
CA ALA A 214 -20.58 -7.74 -0.62
C ALA A 214 -19.95 -7.73 -2.04
N ASP A 215 -19.88 -6.58 -2.70
CA ASP A 215 -19.25 -6.45 -4.03
C ASP A 215 -17.72 -6.55 -3.95
N PHE A 216 -17.14 -6.32 -2.78
CA PHE A 216 -15.72 -6.45 -2.53
C PHE A 216 -15.19 -7.85 -2.89
N GLY A 217 -15.84 -8.91 -2.40
CA GLY A 217 -15.45 -10.29 -2.72
C GLY A 217 -15.47 -10.60 -4.22
N LYS A 218 -16.48 -10.07 -4.95
CA LYS A 218 -16.57 -10.23 -6.42
C LYS A 218 -15.38 -9.58 -7.14
N PHE A 219 -14.91 -8.42 -6.65
CA PHE A 219 -13.73 -7.77 -7.21
C PHE A 219 -12.46 -8.61 -7.03
N LEU A 220 -12.26 -9.19 -5.85
CA LEU A 220 -11.12 -10.08 -5.57
C LEU A 220 -11.14 -11.31 -6.49
N ASP A 221 -12.31 -11.94 -6.65
CA ASP A 221 -12.50 -13.09 -7.54
C ASP A 221 -12.26 -12.73 -9.01
N ARG A 222 -12.69 -11.51 -9.44
CA ARG A 222 -12.42 -10.99 -10.78
C ARG A 222 -10.92 -10.86 -11.04
N HIS A 223 -10.16 -10.30 -10.08
CA HIS A 223 -8.71 -10.17 -10.22
C HIS A 223 -8.06 -11.55 -10.44
N HIS A 224 -8.35 -12.48 -9.55
CA HIS A 224 -7.77 -13.82 -9.63
C HIS A 224 -8.11 -14.53 -10.94
N LYS A 225 -9.33 -14.36 -11.45
CA LYS A 225 -9.79 -14.94 -12.71
C LYS A 225 -9.13 -14.30 -13.94
N GLU A 226 -9.05 -12.97 -14.00
CA GLU A 226 -8.63 -12.24 -15.20
C GLU A 226 -7.11 -11.98 -15.23
N LEU A 227 -6.44 -12.01 -14.07
CA LEU A 227 -4.99 -11.86 -13.92
C LEU A 227 -4.38 -13.03 -13.10
N PRO A 228 -4.53 -14.29 -13.56
CA PRO A 228 -4.25 -15.48 -12.74
C PRO A 228 -2.77 -15.64 -12.34
N ASN A 229 -1.86 -14.97 -13.02
CA ASN A 229 -0.41 -15.05 -12.75
C ASN A 229 0.11 -13.82 -11.98
N THR A 230 -0.77 -12.91 -11.56
CA THR A 230 -0.38 -11.64 -10.93
C THR A 230 -0.81 -11.63 -9.47
N PRO A 231 0.12 -11.75 -8.52
CA PRO A 231 -0.18 -11.60 -7.10
C PRO A 231 -0.77 -10.20 -6.82
N PHE A 232 -1.68 -10.11 -5.86
CA PHE A 232 -2.24 -8.84 -5.45
C PHE A 232 -2.53 -8.77 -3.95
N MET A 233 -2.72 -7.55 -3.49
CA MET A 233 -3.14 -7.26 -2.13
C MET A 233 -4.12 -6.08 -2.11
N VAL A 234 -4.94 -6.00 -1.07
CA VAL A 234 -5.82 -4.87 -0.80
C VAL A 234 -5.01 -3.84 -0.02
N THR A 235 -4.65 -2.74 -0.67
CA THR A 235 -3.76 -1.72 -0.11
C THR A 235 -4.48 -0.66 0.70
N GLU A 236 -5.80 -0.52 0.46
CA GLU A 236 -6.69 0.28 1.30
C GLU A 236 -8.10 -0.29 1.30
N TYR A 237 -8.72 -0.29 2.47
CA TYR A 237 -10.15 -0.46 2.66
C TYR A 237 -10.56 0.18 3.99
N GLY A 238 -11.80 0.65 4.09
CA GLY A 238 -12.31 1.24 5.34
C GLY A 238 -13.65 1.92 5.14
N ALA A 239 -14.25 2.27 6.26
CA ALA A 239 -15.42 3.13 6.36
C ALA A 239 -15.21 4.05 7.56
N ASP A 240 -15.42 5.35 7.38
CA ASP A 240 -15.27 6.31 8.46
C ASP A 240 -16.20 5.97 9.64
N ALA A 241 -15.71 6.15 10.84
CA ALA A 241 -16.46 5.98 12.07
C ALA A 241 -16.18 7.12 13.05
N ASP A 242 -17.21 7.61 13.67
CA ASP A 242 -17.10 8.54 14.80
C ASP A 242 -17.50 7.81 16.08
N PRO A 243 -16.63 7.71 17.10
CA PRO A 243 -16.92 6.96 18.33
C PRO A 243 -18.15 7.47 19.09
N ARG A 244 -18.60 8.69 18.80
CA ARG A 244 -19.80 9.31 19.39
C ARG A 244 -21.10 8.90 18.69
N ILE A 245 -21.02 8.32 17.47
CA ILE A 245 -22.20 7.97 16.66
C ILE A 245 -22.48 6.48 16.80
N ARG A 246 -23.70 6.17 17.25
CA ARG A 246 -24.21 4.80 17.39
C ARG A 246 -25.50 4.62 16.60
N SER A 247 -25.73 3.43 16.01
CA SER A 247 -26.90 3.16 15.22
C SER A 247 -27.47 1.75 15.46
N PHE A 248 -28.78 1.63 15.66
CA PHE A 248 -29.48 0.34 15.68
C PHE A 248 -29.79 -0.17 14.27
N SER A 249 -29.73 0.69 13.26
CA SER A 249 -29.96 0.37 11.85
C SER A 249 -28.90 1.04 11.00
N PRO A 250 -27.64 0.56 11.08
CA PRO A 250 -26.51 1.22 10.46
C PRO A 250 -26.64 1.22 8.92
N ILE A 251 -26.35 2.36 8.33
CA ILE A 251 -26.40 2.58 6.88
C ILE A 251 -25.12 3.27 6.40
N ARG A 252 -24.83 3.14 5.12
CA ARG A 252 -23.67 3.79 4.49
C ARG A 252 -23.67 5.31 4.77
N PHE A 253 -22.50 5.85 5.13
CA PHE A 253 -22.24 7.26 5.47
C PHE A 253 -22.83 7.76 6.79
N ASP A 254 -23.44 6.91 7.61
CA ASP A 254 -23.91 7.33 8.93
C ASP A 254 -22.77 7.51 9.95
N LYS A 255 -21.58 7.07 9.60
CA LYS A 255 -20.35 7.08 10.42
C LYS A 255 -20.51 6.37 11.78
N SER A 256 -21.50 5.49 11.92
CA SER A 256 -21.68 4.73 13.14
C SER A 256 -20.62 3.66 13.33
N ILE A 257 -20.28 3.38 14.57
CA ILE A 257 -19.37 2.27 14.92
C ILE A 257 -19.93 0.93 14.40
N GLU A 258 -21.24 0.75 14.45
CA GLU A 258 -21.92 -0.46 14.00
C GLU A 258 -21.77 -0.67 12.49
N TYR A 259 -21.84 0.40 11.68
CA TYR A 259 -21.57 0.30 10.25
C TYR A 259 -20.12 -0.08 9.97
N ALA A 260 -19.17 0.56 10.62
CA ALA A 260 -17.75 0.26 10.47
C ALA A 260 -17.43 -1.19 10.85
N ILE A 261 -18.00 -1.69 11.96
CA ILE A 261 -17.83 -3.09 12.39
C ILE A 261 -18.38 -4.05 11.31
N GLN A 262 -19.59 -3.83 10.81
CA GLN A 262 -20.18 -4.66 9.76
C GLN A 262 -19.35 -4.63 8.47
N PHE A 263 -18.89 -3.44 8.07
CA PHE A 263 -18.04 -3.25 6.91
C PHE A 263 -16.75 -4.06 7.03
N HIS A 264 -16.03 -3.90 8.15
CA HIS A 264 -14.78 -4.61 8.41
C HIS A 264 -14.98 -6.13 8.48
N GLN A 265 -16.07 -6.62 9.08
CA GLN A 265 -16.38 -8.06 9.12
C GLN A 265 -16.55 -8.66 7.72
N VAL A 266 -17.28 -7.97 6.82
CA VAL A 266 -17.46 -8.43 5.45
C VAL A 266 -16.13 -8.48 4.70
N TYR A 267 -15.31 -7.44 4.83
CA TYR A 267 -14.01 -7.33 4.16
C TYR A 267 -13.02 -8.37 4.68
N LEU A 268 -12.89 -8.51 6.01
CA LEU A 268 -12.00 -9.49 6.62
C LEU A 268 -12.39 -10.92 6.22
N ASN A 269 -13.68 -11.28 6.29
CA ASN A 269 -14.14 -12.58 5.88
C ASN A 269 -13.86 -12.86 4.40
N ALA A 270 -14.05 -11.87 3.53
CA ALA A 270 -13.76 -12.02 2.11
C ALA A 270 -12.26 -12.23 1.82
N MET A 271 -11.37 -11.53 2.53
CA MET A 271 -9.92 -11.70 2.38
C MET A 271 -9.43 -13.02 2.99
N LEU A 272 -9.89 -13.37 4.18
CA LEU A 272 -9.46 -14.57 4.90
C LEU A 272 -9.91 -15.86 4.21
N SER A 273 -11.09 -15.85 3.58
CA SER A 273 -11.62 -17.01 2.84
C SER A 273 -10.98 -17.24 1.47
N ARG A 274 -10.11 -16.33 1.01
CA ARG A 274 -9.47 -16.40 -0.31
C ARG A 274 -7.95 -16.55 -0.15
N PRO A 275 -7.39 -17.75 -0.30
CA PRO A 275 -5.94 -17.99 -0.15
C PRO A 275 -5.09 -17.07 -1.04
N PHE A 276 -5.54 -16.78 -2.26
CA PHE A 276 -4.84 -15.98 -3.25
C PHE A 276 -4.70 -14.50 -2.90
N VAL A 277 -5.48 -13.96 -1.98
CA VAL A 277 -5.31 -12.58 -1.47
C VAL A 277 -4.11 -12.55 -0.54
N ALA A 278 -3.04 -11.84 -0.91
CA ALA A 278 -1.82 -11.79 -0.10
C ALA A 278 -2.03 -11.06 1.24
N GLY A 279 -2.91 -10.06 1.27
CA GLY A 279 -3.22 -9.33 2.50
C GLY A 279 -4.15 -8.15 2.30
N GLY A 280 -4.44 -7.43 3.39
CA GLY A 280 -5.27 -6.23 3.39
C GLY A 280 -4.90 -5.23 4.48
N MET A 281 -4.90 -3.93 4.11
CA MET A 281 -4.55 -2.80 4.95
C MET A 281 -5.77 -1.91 5.15
N ALA A 282 -6.14 -1.70 6.40
CA ALA A 282 -7.16 -0.72 6.74
C ALA A 282 -6.65 0.70 6.43
N TRP A 283 -7.49 1.53 5.92
CA TRP A 283 -7.29 2.96 5.81
C TRP A 283 -8.08 3.64 6.89
N ASN A 284 -7.40 4.17 7.91
CA ASN A 284 -5.98 4.06 8.23
C ASN A 284 -5.79 3.66 9.71
N LEU A 285 -4.53 3.62 10.17
CA LEU A 285 -4.20 3.16 11.53
C LEU A 285 -4.75 4.09 12.62
N ALA A 286 -4.62 5.39 12.40
CA ALA A 286 -5.11 6.46 13.27
C ALA A 286 -5.28 7.74 12.46
N ASP A 287 -6.26 8.57 12.85
CA ASP A 287 -6.54 9.93 12.35
C ASP A 287 -6.34 10.94 13.46
#